data_29e40f5d425dc24a255b451aa84ad7e9
#
_entry.id   29e40f5d425dc24a255b451aa84ad7e9
#
_cell.length_a   1.000
_cell.length_b   1.000
_cell.length_c   1.000
_cell.angle_alpha   90.00
_cell.angle_beta   90.00
_cell.angle_gamma   90.00
#
_symmetry.space_group_name_H-M   'P 1'
#
loop_
_entity.id
_entity.type
_entity.pdbx_description
1 polymer ?
#
loop_
_entity_poly.entity_id
_entity_poly.type
_entity_poly.pdbx_seq_one_letter_code
_entity_poly.pdbx_strand_id
1 'polypeptide(L)'
;FGLLKVRRNCVENVEVMIFEELATIIKSKKGDIIMSFNPFEQKPENIETLFCDWKTMYPQSYSKNDVSPFTKLRCILTNGAEYEAVCFSHQFFRHCTNNDLRRELALIRKSEQAQQKIGACLKPKDETVLETTIGYEQLAVELTAMLAMREPDKRVKAALDFALLEDFDHLYRYADLLDMEHGVHAENLVGELTEIMPARPTITHHRYPKDEVKKPVDFKKASPVTKLDVAIITAAEQQTMNYYMNQCGFYETDLGRRLYQEIAMVEEQHVSQYGSLMDVKQSWLEGWLCHEYTECYVYYSCFKDETDKHVKKIWEMCLLQEITHLHKACECLEKYGKKNWQEVIPDGNFPELLAFKSTKNYVRDVIANTVCNTAHREGYVSINDLDDNAEFFTYQKIVNVNEKMTPSHSVIDAHIDKEGKDYRYENSPSPVESLRSRTKDNTTLGRVKNCK
;
A
#
# COMPACT_ATOMS: atom_id res chain seq x y z
N PHE A 1 31.08 34.80 3.08
CA PHE A 1 30.18 35.40 2.06
C PHE A 1 30.37 34.78 0.67
N GLY A 2 31.50 34.21 0.31
CA GLY A 2 31.77 33.58 -0.99
C GLY A 2 31.13 32.18 -1.14
N LEU A 3 31.09 31.37 -0.11
CA LEU A 3 30.55 30.01 -0.11
C LEU A 3 29.03 29.93 -0.21
N LEU A 4 28.30 30.94 0.25
CA LEU A 4 26.81 31.01 0.15
C LEU A 4 26.34 31.42 -1.27
N LYS A 5 27.16 32.14 -2.03
CA LYS A 5 26.81 32.49 -3.42
C LYS A 5 27.02 31.33 -4.41
N VAL A 6 27.99 30.46 -4.16
CA VAL A 6 28.25 29.28 -5.00
C VAL A 6 27.13 28.24 -4.82
N ARG A 7 26.58 28.06 -3.60
CA ARG A 7 25.48 27.12 -3.36
C ARG A 7 24.14 27.55 -3.99
N ARG A 8 23.82 28.84 -4.02
CA ARG A 8 22.57 29.32 -4.68
C ARG A 8 22.61 29.11 -6.19
N ASN A 9 23.72 29.30 -6.84
CA ASN A 9 23.84 29.09 -8.29
C ASN A 9 23.86 27.61 -8.68
N CYS A 10 24.25 26.69 -7.79
CA CYS A 10 24.16 25.24 -8.08
C CYS A 10 22.73 24.73 -8.05
N VAL A 11 21.88 25.17 -7.12
CA VAL A 11 20.50 24.71 -7.02
C VAL A 11 19.66 25.21 -8.21
N GLU A 12 19.81 26.48 -8.60
CA GLU A 12 19.10 27.06 -9.74
C GLU A 12 19.54 26.46 -11.10
N ASN A 13 20.83 26.10 -11.25
CA ASN A 13 21.34 25.48 -12.48
C ASN A 13 21.01 23.99 -12.59
N VAL A 14 20.89 23.27 -11.47
CA VAL A 14 20.45 21.87 -11.45
C VAL A 14 18.95 21.79 -11.84
N GLU A 15 18.11 22.71 -11.34
CA GLU A 15 16.68 22.78 -11.74
C GLU A 15 16.52 23.00 -13.26
N VAL A 16 17.37 23.80 -13.90
CA VAL A 16 17.26 24.09 -15.36
C VAL A 16 17.81 22.95 -16.22
N MET A 17 18.93 22.31 -15.81
CA MET A 17 19.53 21.21 -16.58
C MET A 17 18.70 19.93 -16.56
N ILE A 18 18.11 19.58 -15.42
CA ILE A 18 17.24 18.39 -15.29
C ILE A 18 15.97 18.56 -16.12
N PHE A 19 15.39 19.77 -16.18
CA PHE A 19 14.22 20.09 -17.01
C PHE A 19 14.48 19.92 -18.51
N GLU A 20 15.68 20.22 -18.99
CA GLU A 20 16.00 20.12 -20.42
C GLU A 20 16.32 18.70 -20.88
N GLU A 21 17.00 17.89 -20.05
CA GLU A 21 17.34 16.49 -20.40
C GLU A 21 16.15 15.56 -20.28
N LEU A 22 15.36 15.61 -19.21
CA LEU A 22 14.10 14.83 -19.11
C LEU A 22 13.04 15.29 -20.11
N ALA A 23 12.95 16.59 -20.39
CA ALA A 23 12.07 17.10 -21.43
C ALA A 23 12.52 16.67 -22.85
N THR A 24 13.77 16.36 -23.08
CA THR A 24 14.30 15.86 -24.36
C THR A 24 13.97 14.38 -24.56
N ILE A 25 13.99 13.57 -23.49
CA ILE A 25 13.56 12.18 -23.49
C ILE A 25 12.03 12.09 -23.74
N ILE A 26 11.25 13.06 -23.29
CA ILE A 26 9.78 13.12 -23.45
C ILE A 26 9.36 13.64 -24.84
N LYS A 27 10.25 14.29 -25.60
CA LYS A 27 9.96 14.85 -26.95
C LYS A 27 10.29 13.91 -28.10
N SER A 28 10.21 12.58 -27.94
CA SER A 28 10.31 11.68 -29.08
C SER A 28 9.05 11.79 -29.95
N LYS A 29 9.27 11.75 -31.25
CA LYS A 29 8.40 12.14 -32.35
C LYS A 29 7.06 11.38 -32.34
N LYS A 30 5.99 12.05 -32.77
CA LYS A 30 4.70 11.44 -33.13
C LYS A 30 4.95 10.26 -34.09
N GLY A 31 4.73 9.04 -33.60
CA GLY A 31 4.74 7.83 -34.43
C GLY A 31 5.60 6.68 -33.93
N ASP A 32 6.38 6.84 -32.86
CA ASP A 32 7.26 5.79 -32.35
C ASP A 32 6.55 4.91 -31.31
N ILE A 33 6.87 3.61 -31.37
CA ILE A 33 6.61 2.61 -30.33
C ILE A 33 6.90 3.27 -28.97
N ILE A 34 5.96 3.24 -28.06
CA ILE A 34 6.16 3.71 -26.68
C ILE A 34 7.31 2.88 -26.11
N MET A 35 8.53 3.42 -26.10
CA MET A 35 9.65 2.80 -25.43
C MET A 35 9.31 2.81 -23.94
N SER A 36 9.23 1.64 -23.35
CA SER A 36 9.04 1.45 -21.92
C SER A 36 10.27 2.02 -21.18
N PHE A 37 10.06 2.63 -20.04
CA PHE A 37 11.13 3.24 -19.26
C PHE A 37 11.97 2.14 -18.58
N ASN A 38 13.29 2.27 -18.71
CA ASN A 38 14.27 1.37 -18.09
C ASN A 38 15.15 2.17 -17.11
N PRO A 39 15.02 1.99 -15.78
CA PRO A 39 15.80 2.76 -14.81
C PRO A 39 17.30 2.41 -14.82
N PHE A 40 17.68 1.20 -15.26
CA PHE A 40 19.09 0.80 -15.38
C PHE A 40 19.84 1.55 -16.50
N GLU A 41 19.12 2.13 -17.45
CA GLU A 41 19.69 2.91 -18.56
C GLU A 41 19.76 4.41 -18.23
N GLN A 42 19.19 4.82 -17.11
CA GLN A 42 19.26 6.21 -16.66
C GLN A 42 20.61 6.48 -15.98
N LYS A 43 21.06 7.73 -16.06
CA LYS A 43 22.31 8.13 -15.43
C LYS A 43 22.10 8.35 -13.94
N PRO A 44 22.86 7.66 -13.05
CA PRO A 44 22.82 7.95 -11.62
C PRO A 44 23.57 9.26 -11.31
N GLU A 45 23.18 9.88 -10.20
CA GLU A 45 23.88 11.02 -9.62
C GLU A 45 24.84 10.56 -8.50
N ASN A 46 25.59 11.51 -7.91
CA ASN A 46 26.32 11.21 -6.70
C ASN A 46 25.37 11.25 -5.50
N ILE A 47 25.21 10.13 -4.81
CA ILE A 47 24.27 9.95 -3.70
C ILE A 47 24.45 11.02 -2.58
N GLU A 48 25.69 11.44 -2.29
CA GLU A 48 25.95 12.44 -1.25
C GLU A 48 25.42 13.83 -1.63
N THR A 49 25.26 14.11 -2.93
CA THR A 49 24.69 15.37 -3.42
C THR A 49 23.17 15.39 -3.37
N LEU A 50 22.55 14.22 -3.20
CA LEU A 50 21.09 14.04 -3.15
C LEU A 50 20.52 14.03 -1.73
N PHE A 51 21.36 14.16 -0.70
CA PHE A 51 20.89 14.27 0.68
C PHE A 51 20.01 15.51 0.88
N CYS A 52 18.82 15.27 1.42
CA CYS A 52 17.87 16.33 1.71
C CYS A 52 18.25 17.08 2.99
N ASP A 53 18.15 18.40 2.94
CA ASP A 53 18.20 19.26 4.12
C ASP A 53 16.84 19.25 4.86
N TRP A 54 16.80 19.83 6.07
CA TRP A 54 15.59 19.88 6.88
C TRP A 54 14.42 20.61 6.20
N LYS A 55 14.69 21.58 5.34
CA LYS A 55 13.65 22.30 4.61
C LYS A 55 13.04 21.42 3.52
N THR A 56 13.86 20.68 2.79
CA THR A 56 13.41 19.74 1.75
C THR A 56 12.61 18.59 2.35
N MET A 57 13.05 18.07 3.51
CA MET A 57 12.33 17.00 4.22
C MET A 57 10.98 17.43 4.81
N TYR A 58 10.66 18.72 4.80
CA TYR A 58 9.39 19.24 5.26
C TYR A 58 8.70 20.05 4.16
N PRO A 59 8.17 19.39 3.14
CA PRO A 59 7.41 20.05 2.08
C PRO A 59 6.12 20.67 2.62
N GLN A 60 5.55 21.60 1.86
CA GLN A 60 4.26 22.17 2.18
C GLN A 60 3.17 21.09 2.09
N SER A 61 2.49 20.85 3.20
CA SER A 61 1.33 19.94 3.27
C SER A 61 0.08 20.58 2.68
N TYR A 62 -0.87 19.74 2.31
CA TYR A 62 -2.19 20.16 1.85
C TYR A 62 -3.15 20.43 3.04
N SER A 63 -4.23 21.17 2.77
CA SER A 63 -5.45 21.04 3.53
C SER A 63 -6.24 19.82 3.04
N LYS A 64 -6.94 19.14 3.94
CA LYS A 64 -7.78 17.98 3.61
C LYS A 64 -8.85 18.26 2.55
N ASN A 65 -9.26 19.53 2.40
CA ASN A 65 -10.28 19.96 1.44
C ASN A 65 -9.71 20.26 0.04
N ASP A 66 -8.38 20.40 -0.08
CA ASP A 66 -7.71 20.83 -1.32
C ASP A 66 -6.96 19.68 -2.01
N VAL A 67 -6.71 18.57 -1.29
CA VAL A 67 -5.98 17.43 -1.84
C VAL A 67 -6.89 16.50 -2.66
N SER A 68 -6.44 16.14 -3.86
CA SER A 68 -7.09 15.06 -4.61
C SER A 68 -6.97 13.74 -3.84
N PRO A 69 -8.06 12.93 -3.74
CA PRO A 69 -7.98 11.60 -3.14
C PRO A 69 -6.83 10.76 -3.73
N PHE A 70 -6.62 10.77 -5.03
CA PHE A 70 -5.53 10.03 -5.68
C PHE A 70 -4.14 10.55 -5.34
N THR A 71 -3.95 11.86 -5.21
CA THR A 71 -2.69 12.41 -4.71
C THR A 71 -2.42 11.94 -3.28
N LYS A 72 -3.45 11.92 -2.43
CA LYS A 72 -3.36 11.40 -1.07
C LYS A 72 -2.96 9.92 -1.05
N LEU A 73 -3.59 9.10 -1.91
CA LEU A 73 -3.23 7.68 -2.04
C LEU A 73 -1.75 7.48 -2.44
N ARG A 74 -1.25 8.29 -3.39
CA ARG A 74 0.16 8.23 -3.79
C ARG A 74 1.11 8.60 -2.64
N CYS A 75 0.76 9.60 -1.84
CA CYS A 75 1.56 9.97 -0.65
C CYS A 75 1.61 8.83 0.38
N ILE A 76 0.52 8.11 0.58
CA ILE A 76 0.47 6.97 1.50
C ILE A 76 1.24 5.78 0.90
N LEU A 77 1.06 5.49 -0.38
CA LEU A 77 1.76 4.39 -1.08
C LEU A 77 3.28 4.57 -1.04
N THR A 78 3.79 5.74 -1.42
CA THR A 78 5.23 6.01 -1.41
C THR A 78 5.80 5.98 0.00
N ASN A 79 5.08 6.51 1.00
CA ASN A 79 5.49 6.38 2.40
C ASN A 79 5.57 4.91 2.85
N GLY A 80 4.72 4.04 2.32
CA GLY A 80 4.74 2.60 2.58
C GLY A 80 5.93 1.89 1.94
N ALA A 81 6.25 2.21 0.68
CA ALA A 81 7.40 1.68 -0.02
C ALA A 81 8.69 2.00 0.76
N GLU A 82 8.90 3.26 1.11
CA GLU A 82 10.06 3.69 1.89
C GLU A 82 10.11 3.08 3.31
N TYR A 83 8.96 2.88 3.94
CA TYR A 83 8.90 2.25 5.25
C TYR A 83 9.39 0.79 5.18
N GLU A 84 8.95 0.04 4.20
CA GLU A 84 9.36 -1.35 4.00
C GLU A 84 10.82 -1.45 3.58
N ALA A 85 11.30 -0.59 2.67
CA ALA A 85 12.71 -0.52 2.28
C ALA A 85 13.63 -0.31 3.48
N VAL A 86 13.27 0.59 4.40
CA VAL A 86 14.01 0.80 5.65
C VAL A 86 13.96 -0.45 6.52
N CYS A 87 12.83 -1.13 6.64
CA CYS A 87 12.71 -2.39 7.39
C CYS A 87 13.62 -3.47 6.79
N PHE A 88 13.57 -3.67 5.47
CA PHE A 88 14.41 -4.61 4.75
C PHE A 88 15.90 -4.28 4.92
N SER A 89 16.28 -3.02 4.71
CA SER A 89 17.67 -2.55 4.84
C SER A 89 18.22 -2.79 6.26
N HIS A 90 17.40 -2.61 7.31
CA HIS A 90 17.79 -2.94 8.67
C HIS A 90 17.98 -4.45 8.90
N GLN A 91 17.14 -5.28 8.32
CA GLN A 91 17.29 -6.74 8.42
C GLN A 91 18.53 -7.21 7.67
N PHE A 92 18.73 -6.76 6.43
CA PHE A 92 19.93 -7.05 5.67
C PHE A 92 21.20 -6.61 6.43
N PHE A 93 21.22 -5.39 6.96
CA PHE A 93 22.33 -4.86 7.75
C PHE A 93 22.68 -5.75 8.95
N ARG A 94 21.68 -6.28 9.64
CA ARG A 94 21.89 -7.17 10.80
C ARG A 94 22.42 -8.55 10.43
N HIS A 95 22.16 -9.02 9.20
CA HIS A 95 22.62 -10.32 8.70
C HIS A 95 23.88 -10.22 7.82
N CYS A 96 24.37 -9.01 7.56
CA CYS A 96 25.57 -8.77 6.76
C CYS A 96 26.82 -8.70 7.65
N THR A 97 27.81 -9.55 7.35
CA THR A 97 29.10 -9.56 8.07
C THR A 97 30.15 -8.61 7.47
N ASN A 98 29.92 -8.10 6.26
CA ASN A 98 30.83 -7.19 5.58
C ASN A 98 30.54 -5.74 5.96
N ASN A 99 31.49 -5.08 6.65
CA ASN A 99 31.30 -3.72 7.13
C ASN A 99 31.31 -2.66 5.99
N ASP A 100 31.96 -2.92 4.87
CA ASP A 100 31.92 -1.97 3.75
C ASP A 100 30.53 -1.99 3.11
N LEU A 101 29.96 -3.18 2.88
CA LEU A 101 28.57 -3.30 2.41
C LEU A 101 27.58 -2.70 3.42
N ARG A 102 27.80 -2.89 4.73
CA ARG A 102 26.96 -2.26 5.77
C ARG A 102 27.03 -0.73 5.73
N ARG A 103 28.16 -0.12 5.33
CA ARG A 103 28.27 1.34 5.13
C ARG A 103 27.42 1.80 3.95
N GLU A 104 27.44 1.07 2.83
CA GLU A 104 26.59 1.38 1.68
C GLU A 104 25.09 1.30 2.04
N LEU A 105 24.67 0.22 2.72
CA LEU A 105 23.29 0.10 3.22
C LEU A 105 22.91 1.27 4.15
N ALA A 106 23.81 1.72 5.02
CA ALA A 106 23.51 2.83 5.92
C ALA A 106 23.40 4.18 5.19
N LEU A 107 24.18 4.36 4.10
CA LEU A 107 24.15 5.54 3.26
C LEU A 107 22.80 5.67 2.55
N ILE A 108 22.36 4.62 1.87
CA ILE A 108 21.08 4.58 1.14
C ILE A 108 19.91 4.71 2.11
N ARG A 109 19.86 3.89 3.15
CA ARG A 109 18.79 3.97 4.15
C ARG A 109 18.60 5.37 4.73
N LYS A 110 19.65 6.19 4.80
CA LYS A 110 19.54 7.59 5.24
C LYS A 110 18.77 8.45 4.24
N SER A 111 18.93 8.20 2.94
CA SER A 111 18.16 8.83 1.87
C SER A 111 16.69 8.39 1.90
N GLU A 112 16.42 7.09 1.94
CA GLU A 112 15.07 6.50 2.04
C GLU A 112 14.30 7.03 3.25
N GLN A 113 14.96 7.15 4.41
CA GLN A 113 14.36 7.78 5.59
C GLN A 113 13.95 9.23 5.36
N ALA A 114 14.69 9.99 4.57
CA ALA A 114 14.32 11.36 4.22
C ALA A 114 13.12 11.38 3.27
N GLN A 115 13.07 10.49 2.27
CA GLN A 115 11.95 10.33 1.35
C GLN A 115 10.67 9.91 2.09
N GLN A 116 10.77 8.97 3.02
CA GLN A 116 9.66 8.59 3.89
C GLN A 116 9.10 9.81 4.66
N LYS A 117 9.97 10.67 5.19
CA LYS A 117 9.52 11.88 5.92
C LYS A 117 8.88 12.89 4.97
N ILE A 118 9.38 13.03 3.76
CA ILE A 118 8.77 13.87 2.72
C ILE A 118 7.37 13.38 2.41
N GLY A 119 7.19 12.10 2.11
CA GLY A 119 5.88 11.49 1.87
C GLY A 119 4.90 11.66 3.04
N ALA A 120 5.38 11.43 4.27
CA ALA A 120 4.60 11.62 5.49
C ALA A 120 4.15 13.08 5.68
N CYS A 121 5.02 14.05 5.39
CA CYS A 121 4.74 15.48 5.56
C CYS A 121 3.85 16.06 4.44
N LEU A 122 3.70 15.39 3.31
CA LEU A 122 2.79 15.79 2.24
C LEU A 122 1.33 15.54 2.59
N LYS A 123 1.04 14.59 3.47
CA LYS A 123 -0.34 14.30 3.88
C LYS A 123 -0.99 15.54 4.53
N PRO A 124 -2.33 15.68 4.41
CA PRO A 124 -3.03 16.78 5.06
C PRO A 124 -2.76 16.82 6.56
N LYS A 125 -2.39 17.99 7.07
CA LYS A 125 -2.07 18.19 8.50
C LYS A 125 -3.30 18.50 9.37
N ASP A 126 -4.42 18.77 8.74
CA ASP A 126 -5.70 19.15 9.37
C ASP A 126 -6.71 17.97 9.40
N GLU A 127 -6.23 16.75 9.09
CA GLU A 127 -7.02 15.54 9.29
C GLU A 127 -6.94 15.04 10.74
N THR A 128 -8.05 14.50 11.22
CA THR A 128 -8.07 13.68 12.42
C THR A 128 -7.39 12.33 12.17
N VAL A 129 -7.12 11.57 13.22
CA VAL A 129 -6.57 10.21 13.11
C VAL A 129 -7.48 9.32 12.24
N LEU A 130 -8.80 9.37 12.46
CA LEU A 130 -9.76 8.58 11.66
C LEU A 130 -9.84 9.03 10.21
N GLU A 131 -9.84 10.34 9.92
CA GLU A 131 -9.81 10.82 8.54
C GLU A 131 -8.55 10.36 7.79
N THR A 132 -7.40 10.34 8.46
CA THR A 132 -6.16 9.76 7.93
C THR A 132 -6.32 8.26 7.71
N THR A 133 -6.93 7.54 8.66
CA THR A 133 -7.18 6.09 8.56
C THR A 133 -8.09 5.74 7.37
N ILE A 134 -9.13 6.53 7.11
CA ILE A 134 -9.94 6.36 5.89
C ILE A 134 -9.08 6.44 4.62
N GLY A 135 -8.05 7.30 4.61
CA GLY A 135 -7.11 7.35 3.50
C GLY A 135 -6.26 6.09 3.35
N TYR A 136 -5.83 5.47 4.45
CA TYR A 136 -5.10 4.19 4.43
C TYR A 136 -5.97 3.06 3.90
N GLU A 137 -7.20 2.94 4.40
CA GLU A 137 -8.14 1.91 3.94
C GLU A 137 -8.58 2.13 2.48
N GLN A 138 -8.75 3.39 2.06
CA GLN A 138 -9.01 3.68 0.65
C GLN A 138 -7.83 3.24 -0.22
N LEU A 139 -6.58 3.45 0.21
CA LEU A 139 -5.42 2.95 -0.51
C LEU A 139 -5.45 1.42 -0.57
N ALA A 140 -5.71 0.75 0.56
CA ALA A 140 -5.76 -0.71 0.62
C ALA A 140 -6.78 -1.25 -0.40
N VAL A 141 -8.02 -0.75 -0.41
CA VAL A 141 -9.06 -1.16 -1.37
C VAL A 141 -8.68 -0.87 -2.82
N GLU A 142 -8.29 0.36 -3.15
CA GLU A 142 -8.01 0.75 -4.53
C GLU A 142 -6.74 0.10 -5.09
N LEU A 143 -5.68 0.00 -4.28
CA LEU A 143 -4.41 -0.62 -4.67
C LEU A 143 -4.60 -2.13 -4.87
N THR A 144 -5.16 -2.82 -3.87
CA THR A 144 -5.37 -4.28 -3.92
C THR A 144 -6.24 -4.67 -5.11
N ALA A 145 -7.34 -3.93 -5.35
CA ALA A 145 -8.19 -4.15 -6.52
C ALA A 145 -7.45 -3.89 -7.84
N MET A 146 -6.66 -2.82 -7.94
CA MET A 146 -5.90 -2.48 -9.14
C MET A 146 -4.84 -3.53 -9.45
N LEU A 147 -4.12 -4.02 -8.45
CA LEU A 147 -3.14 -5.10 -8.61
C LEU A 147 -3.84 -6.40 -9.01
N ALA A 148 -4.93 -6.79 -8.35
CA ALA A 148 -5.68 -8.00 -8.68
C ALA A 148 -6.26 -8.01 -10.10
N MET A 149 -6.64 -6.85 -10.64
CA MET A 149 -7.15 -6.72 -12.01
C MET A 149 -6.10 -7.03 -13.08
N ARG A 150 -4.81 -6.79 -12.81
CA ARG A 150 -3.70 -6.99 -13.75
C ARG A 150 -2.87 -8.24 -13.48
N GLU A 151 -3.02 -8.87 -12.30
CA GLU A 151 -2.18 -9.96 -11.83
C GLU A 151 -2.36 -11.26 -12.64
N PRO A 152 -1.32 -11.75 -13.34
CA PRO A 152 -1.42 -12.95 -14.16
C PRO A 152 -1.27 -14.27 -13.37
N ASP A 153 -0.61 -14.28 -12.20
CA ASP A 153 -0.54 -15.49 -11.36
C ASP A 153 -1.85 -15.63 -10.56
N LYS A 154 -2.59 -16.71 -10.86
CA LYS A 154 -3.89 -16.95 -10.25
C LYS A 154 -3.84 -17.11 -8.73
N ARG A 155 -2.72 -17.55 -8.16
CA ARG A 155 -2.56 -17.72 -6.70
C ARG A 155 -2.37 -16.36 -6.03
N VAL A 156 -1.54 -15.50 -6.61
CA VAL A 156 -1.33 -14.14 -6.16
C VAL A 156 -2.63 -13.34 -6.32
N LYS A 157 -3.30 -13.46 -7.48
CA LYS A 157 -4.62 -12.85 -7.67
C LYS A 157 -5.63 -13.28 -6.61
N ALA A 158 -5.69 -14.57 -6.29
CA ALA A 158 -6.62 -15.07 -5.27
C ALA A 158 -6.29 -14.53 -3.87
N ALA A 159 -5.00 -14.31 -3.56
CA ALA A 159 -4.58 -13.68 -2.31
C ALA A 159 -5.00 -12.20 -2.26
N LEU A 160 -4.84 -11.46 -3.37
CA LEU A 160 -5.30 -10.09 -3.49
C LEU A 160 -6.84 -9.98 -3.38
N ASP A 161 -7.58 -10.81 -4.10
CA ASP A 161 -9.05 -10.81 -4.04
C ASP A 161 -9.58 -11.11 -2.62
N PHE A 162 -8.87 -11.98 -1.90
CA PHE A 162 -9.27 -12.33 -0.54
C PHE A 162 -9.00 -11.20 0.46
N ALA A 163 -7.82 -10.58 0.43
CA ALA A 163 -7.51 -9.46 1.31
C ALA A 163 -8.37 -8.23 1.00
N LEU A 164 -8.63 -7.95 -0.29
CA LEU A 164 -9.55 -6.88 -0.70
C LEU A 164 -10.93 -6.96 -0.01
N LEU A 165 -11.41 -8.17 0.25
CA LEU A 165 -12.65 -8.40 0.98
C LEU A 165 -12.57 -7.89 2.43
N GLU A 166 -11.41 -8.02 3.05
CA GLU A 166 -11.14 -7.60 4.43
C GLU A 166 -10.86 -6.09 4.50
N ASP A 167 -10.03 -5.57 3.61
CA ASP A 167 -9.75 -4.12 3.49
C ASP A 167 -11.04 -3.31 3.31
N PHE A 168 -11.95 -3.84 2.49
CA PHE A 168 -13.25 -3.20 2.28
C PHE A 168 -14.10 -3.19 3.56
N ASP A 169 -14.10 -4.25 4.36
CA ASP A 169 -14.79 -4.27 5.65
C ASP A 169 -14.11 -3.33 6.66
N HIS A 170 -12.78 -3.25 6.67
CA HIS A 170 -12.03 -2.32 7.51
C HIS A 170 -12.42 -0.86 7.19
N LEU A 171 -12.44 -0.51 5.91
CA LEU A 171 -12.89 0.82 5.46
C LEU A 171 -14.30 1.13 5.99
N TYR A 172 -15.20 0.16 5.91
CA TYR A 172 -16.57 0.31 6.42
C TYR A 172 -16.61 0.49 7.94
N ARG A 173 -15.82 -0.29 8.71
CA ARG A 173 -15.79 -0.18 10.19
C ARG A 173 -15.21 1.13 10.68
N TYR A 174 -14.15 1.62 10.05
CA TYR A 174 -13.61 2.94 10.37
C TYR A 174 -14.54 4.07 9.92
N ALA A 175 -15.29 3.89 8.82
CA ALA A 175 -16.33 4.84 8.42
C ALA A 175 -17.45 4.92 9.46
N ASP A 176 -17.90 3.79 10.02
CA ASP A 176 -18.86 3.74 11.12
C ASP A 176 -18.36 4.53 12.35
N LEU A 177 -17.10 4.28 12.73
CA LEU A 177 -16.51 4.95 13.89
C LEU A 177 -16.36 6.47 13.65
N LEU A 178 -15.96 6.87 12.43
CA LEU A 178 -15.80 8.27 12.04
C LEU A 178 -17.14 9.03 12.10
N ASP A 179 -18.20 8.44 11.55
CA ASP A 179 -19.54 9.04 11.64
C ASP A 179 -20.02 9.14 13.09
N MET A 180 -19.81 8.08 13.86
CA MET A 180 -20.26 8.01 15.24
C MET A 180 -19.55 9.02 16.17
N GLU A 181 -18.24 9.15 16.05
CA GLU A 181 -17.43 9.98 16.96
C GLU A 181 -17.30 11.43 16.50
N HIS A 182 -17.26 11.68 15.18
CA HIS A 182 -17.00 13.00 14.62
C HIS A 182 -18.15 13.55 13.76
N GLY A 183 -19.16 12.75 13.44
CA GLY A 183 -20.27 13.15 12.55
C GLY A 183 -19.80 13.42 11.11
N VAL A 184 -18.70 12.80 10.69
CA VAL A 184 -18.14 12.96 9.36
C VAL A 184 -18.42 11.69 8.54
N HIS A 185 -19.11 11.85 7.42
CA HIS A 185 -19.35 10.76 6.49
C HIS A 185 -18.10 10.50 5.64
N ALA A 186 -17.58 9.27 5.68
CA ALA A 186 -16.36 8.87 4.97
C ALA A 186 -16.48 9.02 3.45
N GLU A 187 -17.68 8.96 2.89
CA GLU A 187 -17.97 9.20 1.48
C GLU A 187 -17.48 10.57 1.00
N ASN A 188 -17.47 11.58 1.89
CA ASN A 188 -16.95 12.89 1.56
C ASN A 188 -15.42 12.93 1.46
N LEU A 189 -14.73 11.98 2.10
CA LEU A 189 -13.26 11.89 2.12
C LEU A 189 -12.74 11.04 0.95
N VAL A 190 -13.42 9.95 0.62
CA VAL A 190 -13.02 9.05 -0.47
C VAL A 190 -13.43 9.55 -1.85
N GLY A 191 -14.24 10.60 -1.90
CA GLY A 191 -14.70 11.20 -3.15
C GLY A 191 -15.57 10.24 -3.97
N GLU A 192 -15.53 10.40 -5.28
CA GLU A 192 -16.36 9.63 -6.22
C GLU A 192 -15.77 8.25 -6.59
N LEU A 193 -14.74 7.78 -5.90
CA LEU A 193 -13.90 6.69 -6.34
C LEU A 193 -14.24 5.38 -5.65
N THR A 194 -14.40 5.41 -4.33
CA THR A 194 -14.55 4.25 -3.46
C THR A 194 -15.92 4.26 -2.82
N GLU A 195 -16.59 3.13 -2.79
CA GLU A 195 -17.91 2.96 -2.20
C GLU A 195 -17.78 2.55 -0.73
N ILE A 196 -18.57 3.17 0.14
CA ILE A 196 -18.68 2.78 1.56
C ILE A 196 -19.98 1.98 1.71
N MET A 197 -19.89 0.72 2.07
CA MET A 197 -21.05 -0.15 2.27
C MET A 197 -20.67 -1.38 3.10
N PRO A 198 -21.64 -2.02 3.77
CA PRO A 198 -21.39 -3.26 4.51
C PRO A 198 -20.70 -4.32 3.66
N ALA A 199 -19.70 -4.98 4.22
CA ALA A 199 -18.98 -6.09 3.60
C ALA A 199 -19.22 -7.42 4.34
N ARG A 200 -18.18 -8.24 4.56
CA ARG A 200 -18.33 -9.55 5.22
C ARG A 200 -18.53 -9.42 6.75
N PRO A 201 -19.11 -10.45 7.41
CA PRO A 201 -19.14 -10.51 8.86
C PRO A 201 -17.75 -10.52 9.49
N THR A 202 -17.48 -9.57 10.36
CA THR A 202 -16.15 -9.29 10.90
C THR A 202 -15.54 -10.44 11.70
N ILE A 203 -16.35 -11.20 12.44
CA ILE A 203 -15.86 -12.35 13.22
C ILE A 203 -15.18 -13.42 12.37
N THR A 204 -15.40 -13.43 11.07
CA THR A 204 -14.78 -14.37 10.15
C THR A 204 -13.39 -13.97 9.69
N HIS A 205 -12.92 -12.78 10.07
CA HIS A 205 -11.61 -12.25 9.69
C HIS A 205 -10.46 -12.93 10.44
N HIS A 206 -10.68 -13.39 11.68
CA HIS A 206 -9.62 -14.00 12.50
C HIS A 206 -9.36 -15.44 12.07
N ARG A 207 -8.55 -15.59 11.03
CA ARG A 207 -8.19 -16.88 10.47
C ARG A 207 -7.18 -17.63 11.34
N TYR A 208 -7.13 -18.93 11.17
CA TYR A 208 -6.13 -19.74 11.83
C TYR A 208 -4.72 -19.36 11.31
N PRO A 209 -3.77 -18.98 12.15
CA PRO A 209 -2.52 -18.35 11.70
C PRO A 209 -1.68 -19.17 10.71
N LYS A 210 -1.74 -20.50 10.75
CA LYS A 210 -1.01 -21.35 9.79
C LYS A 210 -1.58 -21.27 8.38
N ASP A 211 -2.85 -20.90 8.24
CA ASP A 211 -3.53 -20.78 6.94
C ASP A 211 -3.17 -19.47 6.21
N GLU A 212 -2.42 -18.57 6.85
CA GLU A 212 -1.89 -17.36 6.20
C GLU A 212 -0.68 -17.64 5.31
N VAL A 213 0.05 -18.72 5.59
CA VAL A 213 1.28 -19.04 4.84
C VAL A 213 0.94 -19.60 3.47
N LYS A 214 1.34 -18.88 2.42
CA LYS A 214 1.12 -19.22 1.03
C LYS A 214 2.40 -19.77 0.40
N LYS A 215 2.26 -20.48 -0.72
CA LYS A 215 3.40 -20.98 -1.46
C LYS A 215 4.17 -19.85 -2.12
N PRO A 216 5.49 -19.72 -1.90
CA PRO A 216 6.31 -18.68 -2.50
C PRO A 216 6.22 -18.64 -4.02
N VAL A 217 6.32 -17.45 -4.59
CA VAL A 217 6.48 -17.22 -6.02
C VAL A 217 7.93 -17.51 -6.41
N ASP A 218 8.14 -18.22 -7.51
CA ASP A 218 9.48 -18.42 -8.09
C ASP A 218 9.78 -17.23 -9.02
N PHE A 219 10.56 -16.25 -8.57
CA PHE A 219 10.85 -15.02 -9.32
C PHE A 219 11.61 -15.28 -10.63
N LYS A 220 12.26 -16.44 -10.79
CA LYS A 220 12.86 -16.81 -12.08
C LYS A 220 11.83 -17.12 -13.17
N LYS A 221 10.60 -17.47 -12.78
CA LYS A 221 9.52 -17.86 -13.68
C LYS A 221 8.35 -16.86 -13.70
N ALA A 222 8.23 -16.09 -12.65
CA ALA A 222 7.15 -15.13 -12.51
C ALA A 222 7.25 -13.98 -13.51
N SER A 223 6.12 -13.45 -13.90
CA SER A 223 6.07 -12.23 -14.71
C SER A 223 6.66 -11.03 -13.96
N PRO A 224 7.18 -10.02 -14.66
CA PRO A 224 7.59 -8.77 -14.02
C PRO A 224 6.47 -8.12 -13.20
N VAL A 225 5.22 -8.20 -13.67
CA VAL A 225 4.03 -7.69 -12.96
C VAL A 225 3.86 -8.39 -11.63
N THR A 226 3.86 -9.72 -11.59
CA THR A 226 3.71 -10.49 -10.34
C THR A 226 4.79 -10.15 -9.30
N LYS A 227 6.05 -9.96 -9.74
CA LYS A 227 7.14 -9.57 -8.83
C LYS A 227 6.90 -8.22 -8.18
N LEU A 228 6.49 -7.24 -8.99
CA LEU A 228 6.16 -5.90 -8.53
C LEU A 228 4.92 -5.92 -7.64
N ASP A 229 3.87 -6.62 -8.04
CA ASP A 229 2.60 -6.65 -7.29
C ASP A 229 2.79 -7.24 -5.89
N VAL A 230 3.53 -8.35 -5.77
CA VAL A 230 3.84 -8.94 -4.45
C VAL A 230 4.67 -7.99 -3.58
N ALA A 231 5.69 -7.34 -4.14
CA ALA A 231 6.52 -6.40 -3.39
C ALA A 231 5.72 -5.16 -2.93
N ILE A 232 4.94 -4.56 -3.83
CA ILE A 232 4.17 -3.33 -3.58
C ILE A 232 3.11 -3.58 -2.51
N ILE A 233 2.34 -4.67 -2.63
CA ILE A 233 1.27 -4.94 -1.66
C ILE A 233 1.85 -5.28 -0.28
N THR A 234 2.95 -6.05 -0.22
CA THR A 234 3.63 -6.34 1.06
C THR A 234 4.07 -5.06 1.75
N ALA A 235 4.62 -4.10 1.01
CA ALA A 235 5.04 -2.80 1.55
C ALA A 235 3.86 -1.97 2.06
N ALA A 236 2.76 -1.92 1.33
CA ALA A 236 1.55 -1.20 1.72
C ALA A 236 0.98 -1.76 3.04
N GLU A 237 0.82 -3.07 3.13
CA GLU A 237 0.29 -3.74 4.32
C GLU A 237 1.22 -3.63 5.53
N GLN A 238 2.53 -3.75 5.32
CA GLN A 238 3.50 -3.59 6.41
C GLN A 238 3.39 -2.22 7.06
N GLN A 239 3.21 -1.17 6.29
CA GLN A 239 2.97 0.18 6.80
C GLN A 239 1.63 0.27 7.55
N THR A 240 0.56 -0.24 6.96
CA THR A 240 -0.82 -0.16 7.48
C THR A 240 -0.91 -0.89 8.82
N MET A 241 -0.41 -2.11 8.91
CA MET A 241 -0.31 -2.87 10.15
C MET A 241 0.39 -2.07 11.26
N ASN A 242 1.57 -1.52 10.98
CA ASN A 242 2.33 -0.76 11.99
C ASN A 242 1.64 0.54 12.38
N TYR A 243 0.97 1.21 11.45
CA TYR A 243 0.17 2.39 11.76
C TYR A 243 -0.94 2.06 12.75
N TYR A 244 -1.73 1.01 12.50
CA TYR A 244 -2.82 0.62 13.40
C TYR A 244 -2.33 0.08 14.74
N MET A 245 -1.24 -0.69 14.76
CA MET A 245 -0.60 -1.13 16.01
C MET A 245 -0.18 0.05 16.90
N ASN A 246 0.28 1.14 16.30
CA ASN A 246 0.58 2.36 17.05
C ASN A 246 -0.71 3.06 17.53
N GLN A 247 -1.71 3.21 16.65
CA GLN A 247 -2.93 3.93 16.99
C GLN A 247 -3.73 3.26 18.11
N CYS A 248 -3.75 1.94 18.21
CA CYS A 248 -4.44 1.24 19.30
C CYS A 248 -3.97 1.66 20.70
N GLY A 249 -2.72 2.14 20.84
CA GLY A 249 -2.15 2.64 22.08
C GLY A 249 -2.46 4.13 22.38
N PHE A 250 -2.77 4.92 21.36
CA PHE A 250 -2.85 6.38 21.44
C PHE A 250 -4.23 6.95 21.14
N TYR A 251 -5.12 6.17 20.54
CA TYR A 251 -6.45 6.66 20.18
C TYR A 251 -7.26 7.10 21.41
N GLU A 252 -8.16 8.10 21.24
CA GLU A 252 -8.79 8.82 22.35
C GLU A 252 -9.82 7.99 23.10
N THR A 253 -10.63 7.17 22.38
CA THR A 253 -11.73 6.40 22.97
C THR A 253 -11.38 4.92 23.13
N ASP A 254 -11.93 4.26 24.14
CA ASP A 254 -11.73 2.82 24.33
C ASP A 254 -12.35 1.99 23.20
N LEU A 255 -13.43 2.46 22.61
CA LEU A 255 -14.07 1.80 21.47
C LEU A 255 -13.14 1.82 20.25
N GLY A 256 -12.61 2.98 19.90
CA GLY A 256 -11.66 3.12 18.79
C GLY A 256 -10.36 2.38 19.07
N ARG A 257 -9.78 2.44 20.28
CA ARG A 257 -8.57 1.69 20.63
C ARG A 257 -8.72 0.19 20.39
N ARG A 258 -9.87 -0.37 20.77
CA ARG A 258 -10.16 -1.80 20.54
C ARG A 258 -10.36 -2.11 19.07
N LEU A 259 -11.02 -1.24 18.30
CA LEU A 259 -11.15 -1.41 16.86
C LEU A 259 -9.80 -1.42 16.15
N TYR A 260 -8.92 -0.45 16.47
CA TYR A 260 -7.56 -0.43 15.93
C TYR A 260 -6.77 -1.68 16.31
N GLN A 261 -6.94 -2.19 17.53
CA GLN A 261 -6.28 -3.43 17.96
C GLN A 261 -6.74 -4.64 17.14
N GLU A 262 -8.04 -4.79 16.89
CA GLU A 262 -8.59 -5.89 16.11
C GLU A 262 -8.13 -5.82 14.67
N ILE A 263 -8.32 -4.68 14.00
CA ILE A 263 -7.96 -4.52 12.60
C ILE A 263 -6.45 -4.65 12.41
N ALA A 264 -5.62 -4.10 13.31
CA ALA A 264 -4.17 -4.29 13.26
C ALA A 264 -3.75 -5.78 13.28
N MET A 265 -4.51 -6.64 13.97
CA MET A 265 -4.25 -8.09 13.97
C MET A 265 -4.68 -8.76 12.66
N VAL A 266 -5.66 -8.21 11.95
CA VAL A 266 -6.01 -8.68 10.60
C VAL A 266 -4.96 -8.20 9.58
N GLU A 267 -4.48 -6.97 9.70
CA GLU A 267 -3.39 -6.46 8.87
C GLU A 267 -2.08 -7.26 9.08
N GLU A 268 -1.81 -7.73 10.28
CA GLU A 268 -0.70 -8.67 10.52
C GLU A 268 -0.87 -9.95 9.69
N GLN A 269 -2.10 -10.46 9.58
CA GLN A 269 -2.39 -11.62 8.74
C GLN A 269 -2.19 -11.31 7.25
N HIS A 270 -2.48 -10.08 6.78
CA HIS A 270 -2.17 -9.64 5.42
C HIS A 270 -0.65 -9.60 5.18
N VAL A 271 0.12 -9.04 6.11
CA VAL A 271 1.59 -9.02 6.03
C VAL A 271 2.16 -10.44 5.97
N SER A 272 1.67 -11.35 6.82
CA SER A 272 2.07 -12.76 6.81
C SER A 272 1.71 -13.44 5.48
N GLN A 273 0.51 -13.20 4.95
CA GLN A 273 0.04 -13.74 3.69
C GLN A 273 0.89 -13.29 2.50
N TYR A 274 1.05 -11.97 2.33
CA TYR A 274 1.80 -11.42 1.20
C TYR A 274 3.29 -11.64 1.34
N GLY A 275 3.85 -11.51 2.54
CA GLY A 275 5.25 -11.80 2.83
C GLY A 275 5.62 -13.25 2.51
N SER A 276 4.70 -14.20 2.72
CA SER A 276 4.94 -15.61 2.38
C SER A 276 4.98 -15.88 0.86
N LEU A 277 4.43 -14.98 0.03
CA LEU A 277 4.52 -15.06 -1.43
C LEU A 277 5.89 -14.62 -1.97
N MET A 278 6.70 -13.92 -1.19
CA MET A 278 8.03 -13.47 -1.61
C MET A 278 8.93 -14.67 -1.96
N ASP A 279 9.87 -14.49 -2.91
CA ASP A 279 10.81 -15.55 -3.29
C ASP A 279 11.85 -15.80 -2.19
N VAL A 280 11.73 -16.94 -1.53
CA VAL A 280 12.65 -17.37 -0.45
C VAL A 280 14.03 -17.81 -0.95
N LYS A 281 14.28 -17.84 -2.26
CA LYS A 281 15.57 -18.27 -2.85
C LYS A 281 16.48 -17.08 -3.15
N GLN A 282 15.99 -15.86 -3.06
CA GLN A 282 16.79 -14.66 -3.28
C GLN A 282 17.81 -14.47 -2.14
N SER A 283 19.02 -14.09 -2.52
CA SER A 283 19.99 -13.57 -1.56
C SER A 283 19.59 -12.15 -1.13
N TRP A 284 20.15 -11.68 -0.02
CA TRP A 284 19.92 -10.31 0.44
C TRP A 284 20.26 -9.23 -0.60
N LEU A 285 21.32 -9.46 -1.38
CA LEU A 285 21.72 -8.52 -2.46
C LEU A 285 20.73 -8.54 -3.62
N GLU A 286 20.22 -9.70 -4.00
CA GLU A 286 19.18 -9.82 -5.03
C GLU A 286 17.86 -9.20 -4.57
N GLY A 287 17.48 -9.45 -3.30
CA GLY A 287 16.32 -8.81 -2.68
C GLY A 287 16.46 -7.28 -2.66
N TRP A 288 17.62 -6.77 -2.28
CA TRP A 288 17.89 -5.33 -2.29
C TRP A 288 17.74 -4.72 -3.70
N LEU A 289 18.32 -5.33 -4.72
CA LEU A 289 18.14 -4.88 -6.11
C LEU A 289 16.67 -4.84 -6.53
N CYS A 290 15.88 -5.85 -6.13
CA CYS A 290 14.44 -5.89 -6.41
C CYS A 290 13.68 -4.78 -5.68
N HIS A 291 14.05 -4.41 -4.46
CA HIS A 291 13.50 -3.28 -3.73
C HIS A 291 13.70 -1.98 -4.48
N GLU A 292 14.94 -1.64 -4.79
CA GLU A 292 15.28 -0.39 -5.50
C GLU A 292 14.58 -0.32 -6.87
N TYR A 293 14.47 -1.43 -7.58
CA TYR A 293 13.74 -1.48 -8.84
C TYR A 293 12.23 -1.23 -8.64
N THR A 294 11.66 -1.77 -7.57
CA THR A 294 10.24 -1.57 -7.23
C THR A 294 9.97 -0.11 -6.86
N GLU A 295 10.86 0.53 -6.12
CA GLU A 295 10.73 1.93 -5.73
C GLU A 295 10.87 2.86 -6.95
N CYS A 296 11.83 2.60 -7.84
CA CYS A 296 11.89 3.28 -9.13
C CYS A 296 10.57 3.16 -9.91
N TYR A 297 9.95 1.97 -9.93
CA TYR A 297 8.69 1.74 -10.61
C TYR A 297 7.53 2.50 -9.95
N VAL A 298 7.44 2.49 -8.62
CA VAL A 298 6.40 3.20 -7.86
C VAL A 298 6.52 4.71 -8.08
N TYR A 299 7.72 5.30 -7.89
CA TYR A 299 7.91 6.73 -8.09
C TYR A 299 7.70 7.17 -9.54
N TYR A 300 8.14 6.37 -10.51
CA TYR A 300 7.87 6.68 -11.92
C TYR A 300 6.39 6.62 -12.24
N SER A 301 5.65 5.64 -11.71
CA SER A 301 4.20 5.54 -11.86
C SER A 301 3.51 6.77 -11.24
N CYS A 302 3.86 7.13 -10.01
CA CYS A 302 3.35 8.31 -9.32
C CYS A 302 3.66 9.60 -10.12
N PHE A 303 4.89 9.76 -10.59
CA PHE A 303 5.29 10.91 -11.42
C PHE A 303 4.46 11.03 -12.70
N LYS A 304 4.18 9.91 -13.37
CA LYS A 304 3.39 9.92 -14.62
C LYS A 304 1.92 10.24 -14.39
N ASP A 305 1.34 9.69 -13.32
CA ASP A 305 -0.08 9.79 -13.03
C ASP A 305 -0.45 11.04 -12.19
N GLU A 306 0.53 11.75 -11.60
CA GLU A 306 0.30 12.92 -10.75
C GLU A 306 -0.14 14.14 -11.53
N THR A 307 -1.22 14.76 -11.08
CA THR A 307 -1.80 15.98 -11.66
C THR A 307 -1.38 17.25 -10.92
N ASP A 308 -1.04 17.16 -9.64
CA ASP A 308 -0.53 18.29 -8.87
C ASP A 308 0.93 18.57 -9.23
N LYS A 309 1.22 19.80 -9.64
CA LYS A 309 2.54 20.21 -10.14
C LYS A 309 3.60 20.25 -9.02
N HIS A 310 3.21 20.51 -7.78
CA HIS A 310 4.14 20.56 -6.66
C HIS A 310 4.53 19.15 -6.25
N VAL A 311 3.56 18.29 -6.08
CA VAL A 311 3.79 16.88 -5.72
C VAL A 311 4.53 16.13 -6.84
N LYS A 312 4.18 16.40 -8.09
CA LYS A 312 4.88 15.82 -9.25
C LYS A 312 6.40 16.07 -9.25
N LYS A 313 6.82 17.26 -8.85
CA LYS A 313 8.26 17.57 -8.69
C LYS A 313 8.91 16.79 -7.54
N ILE A 314 8.15 16.50 -6.50
CA ILE A 314 8.66 15.67 -5.39
C ILE A 314 8.85 14.24 -5.87
N TRP A 315 7.88 13.68 -6.60
CA TRP A 315 8.03 12.35 -7.20
C TRP A 315 9.20 12.26 -8.18
N GLU A 316 9.45 13.32 -8.97
CA GLU A 316 10.61 13.41 -9.87
C GLU A 316 11.92 13.40 -9.08
N MET A 317 12.01 14.17 -8.00
CA MET A 317 13.19 14.21 -7.13
C MET A 317 13.45 12.84 -6.48
N CYS A 318 12.43 12.21 -5.92
CA CYS A 318 12.55 10.89 -5.31
C CYS A 318 12.96 9.82 -6.36
N LEU A 319 12.35 9.84 -7.54
CA LEU A 319 12.74 8.94 -8.64
C LEU A 319 14.23 9.04 -8.99
N LEU A 320 14.79 10.24 -9.03
CA LEU A 320 16.22 10.43 -9.30
C LEU A 320 17.09 9.83 -8.19
N GLN A 321 16.65 9.93 -6.95
CA GLN A 321 17.31 9.30 -5.81
C GLN A 321 17.24 7.77 -5.96
N GLU A 322 16.07 7.19 -6.27
CA GLU A 322 15.89 5.75 -6.44
C GLU A 322 16.71 5.18 -7.62
N ILE A 323 16.80 5.89 -8.74
CA ILE A 323 17.70 5.49 -9.83
C ILE A 323 19.15 5.41 -9.32
N THR A 324 19.56 6.34 -8.48
CA THR A 324 20.92 6.34 -7.91
C THR A 324 21.12 5.20 -6.92
N HIS A 325 20.11 4.90 -6.08
CA HIS A 325 20.09 3.75 -5.17
C HIS A 325 20.16 2.43 -5.94
N LEU A 326 19.36 2.28 -7.00
CA LEU A 326 19.35 1.11 -7.88
C LEU A 326 20.73 0.83 -8.48
N HIS A 327 21.41 1.85 -9.00
CA HIS A 327 22.75 1.70 -9.54
C HIS A 327 23.76 1.31 -8.45
N LYS A 328 23.61 1.83 -7.23
CA LYS A 328 24.42 1.42 -6.09
C LYS A 328 24.17 -0.05 -5.70
N ALA A 329 22.93 -0.49 -5.72
CA ALA A 329 22.58 -1.90 -5.50
C ALA A 329 23.21 -2.80 -6.58
N CYS A 330 23.22 -2.37 -7.87
CA CYS A 330 23.91 -3.08 -8.96
C CYS A 330 25.42 -3.21 -8.68
N GLU A 331 26.10 -2.13 -8.32
CA GLU A 331 27.53 -2.15 -7.98
C GLU A 331 27.83 -3.12 -6.84
N CYS A 332 26.99 -3.12 -5.80
CA CYS A 332 27.14 -4.00 -4.66
C CYS A 332 26.83 -5.47 -5.01
N LEU A 333 25.83 -5.72 -5.85
CA LEU A 333 25.52 -7.06 -6.35
C LEU A 333 26.70 -7.63 -7.15
N GLU A 334 27.29 -6.86 -8.06
CA GLU A 334 28.46 -7.25 -8.83
C GLU A 334 29.67 -7.49 -7.92
N LYS A 335 29.98 -6.55 -7.04
CA LYS A 335 31.15 -6.58 -6.18
C LYS A 335 31.11 -7.72 -5.16
N TYR A 336 30.00 -7.91 -4.48
CA TYR A 336 29.87 -8.83 -3.35
C TYR A 336 29.08 -10.11 -3.71
N GLY A 337 28.09 -10.02 -4.59
CA GLY A 337 27.27 -11.14 -5.04
C GLY A 337 27.81 -11.87 -6.26
N LYS A 338 28.77 -11.25 -6.99
CA LYS A 338 29.34 -11.78 -8.25
C LYS A 338 28.28 -12.06 -9.32
N LYS A 339 27.26 -11.22 -9.38
CA LYS A 339 26.16 -11.28 -10.35
C LYS A 339 25.94 -9.92 -10.99
N ASN A 340 25.52 -9.94 -12.26
CA ASN A 340 25.00 -8.74 -12.92
C ASN A 340 23.49 -8.62 -12.64
N TRP A 341 22.97 -7.41 -12.70
CA TRP A 341 21.56 -7.16 -12.45
C TRP A 341 20.61 -7.92 -13.38
N GLN A 342 21.03 -8.16 -14.65
CA GLN A 342 20.25 -8.92 -15.63
C GLN A 342 20.03 -10.40 -15.25
N GLU A 343 20.85 -10.95 -14.35
CA GLU A 343 20.64 -12.31 -13.82
C GLU A 343 19.48 -12.36 -12.82
N VAL A 344 19.07 -11.21 -12.28
CA VAL A 344 17.97 -11.06 -11.32
C VAL A 344 16.73 -10.47 -12.00
N ILE A 345 16.92 -9.43 -12.81
CA ILE A 345 15.87 -8.71 -13.56
C ILE A 345 16.25 -8.75 -15.05
N PRO A 346 15.89 -9.83 -15.77
CA PRO A 346 16.33 -10.02 -17.16
C PRO A 346 15.87 -8.93 -18.13
N ASP A 347 14.72 -8.32 -17.90
CA ASP A 347 14.21 -7.17 -18.62
C ASP A 347 14.03 -6.02 -17.64
N GLY A 348 14.86 -4.99 -17.77
CA GLY A 348 14.81 -3.81 -16.92
C GLY A 348 13.69 -2.83 -17.28
N ASN A 349 12.97 -3.06 -18.39
CA ASN A 349 11.85 -2.21 -18.78
C ASN A 349 10.66 -2.35 -17.84
N PHE A 350 10.04 -1.22 -17.48
CA PHE A 350 8.84 -1.25 -16.67
C PHE A 350 7.66 -1.85 -17.45
N PRO A 351 6.87 -2.74 -16.82
CA PRO A 351 5.57 -3.15 -17.37
C PRO A 351 4.56 -2.01 -17.31
N GLU A 352 3.27 -2.30 -17.54
CA GLU A 352 2.19 -1.34 -17.36
C GLU A 352 2.30 -0.63 -16.00
N LEU A 353 2.24 0.71 -16.02
CA LEU A 353 2.41 1.54 -14.83
C LEU A 353 1.15 1.52 -13.94
N LEU A 354 1.34 1.77 -12.66
CA LEU A 354 0.24 2.04 -11.75
C LEU A 354 -0.42 3.38 -12.12
N ALA A 355 -1.73 3.34 -12.34
CA ALA A 355 -2.54 4.52 -12.58
C ALA A 355 -3.84 4.39 -11.78
N PHE A 356 -4.04 5.25 -10.79
CA PHE A 356 -5.23 5.19 -9.95
C PHE A 356 -6.49 5.57 -10.72
N LYS A 357 -7.48 4.70 -10.66
CA LYS A 357 -8.82 4.89 -11.26
C LYS A 357 -9.83 4.15 -10.38
N SER A 358 -11.09 4.53 -10.45
CA SER A 358 -12.13 3.85 -9.68
C SER A 358 -12.21 2.37 -10.02
N THR A 359 -12.12 1.53 -9.00
CA THR A 359 -12.18 0.06 -9.07
C THR A 359 -13.52 -0.49 -8.60
N LYS A 360 -14.51 0.36 -8.31
CA LYS A 360 -15.80 0.02 -7.68
C LYS A 360 -16.51 -1.21 -8.25
N ASN A 361 -16.48 -1.40 -9.56
CA ASN A 361 -17.15 -2.55 -10.18
C ASN A 361 -16.42 -3.85 -9.86
N TYR A 362 -15.09 -3.81 -9.88
CA TYR A 362 -14.27 -4.96 -9.49
C TYR A 362 -14.49 -5.34 -8.02
N VAL A 363 -14.47 -4.36 -7.13
CA VAL A 363 -14.72 -4.56 -5.70
C VAL A 363 -16.09 -5.18 -5.47
N ARG A 364 -17.13 -4.67 -6.13
CA ARG A 364 -18.50 -5.23 -6.06
C ARG A 364 -18.55 -6.70 -6.48
N ASP A 365 -17.85 -7.06 -7.56
CA ASP A 365 -17.80 -8.44 -8.06
C ASP A 365 -17.04 -9.36 -7.09
N VAL A 366 -15.93 -8.90 -6.53
CA VAL A 366 -15.17 -9.67 -5.52
C VAL A 366 -16.03 -9.92 -4.29
N ILE A 367 -16.65 -8.90 -3.72
CA ILE A 367 -17.52 -9.05 -2.55
C ILE A 367 -18.69 -10.02 -2.86
N ALA A 368 -19.36 -9.85 -4.01
CA ALA A 368 -20.50 -10.69 -4.37
C ALA A 368 -20.15 -12.18 -4.48
N ASN A 369 -18.90 -12.50 -4.86
CA ASN A 369 -18.49 -13.88 -5.14
C ASN A 369 -17.67 -14.53 -4.02
N THR A 370 -17.08 -13.74 -3.11
CA THR A 370 -16.08 -14.26 -2.16
C THR A 370 -16.38 -13.94 -0.70
N VAL A 371 -17.49 -13.29 -0.40
CA VAL A 371 -17.81 -12.80 0.96
C VAL A 371 -17.78 -13.89 2.04
N CYS A 372 -18.06 -15.16 1.70
CA CYS A 372 -17.98 -16.30 2.61
C CYS A 372 -16.61 -17.01 2.62
N ASN A 373 -15.61 -16.50 1.88
CA ASN A 373 -14.33 -17.19 1.81
C ASN A 373 -13.51 -16.95 3.07
N THR A 374 -12.67 -17.94 3.39
CA THR A 374 -11.59 -17.87 4.38
C THR A 374 -10.35 -18.54 3.81
N ALA A 375 -9.19 -18.22 4.38
CA ALA A 375 -7.97 -18.93 4.08
C ALA A 375 -8.06 -20.37 4.61
N HIS A 376 -7.60 -21.33 3.83
CA HIS A 376 -7.44 -22.71 4.24
C HIS A 376 -6.19 -23.30 3.60
N ARG A 377 -5.18 -23.59 4.41
CA ARG A 377 -3.85 -23.95 3.93
C ARG A 377 -3.31 -22.88 2.97
N GLU A 378 -2.82 -23.31 1.80
CA GLU A 378 -2.27 -22.39 0.77
C GLU A 378 -3.35 -21.75 -0.12
N GLY A 379 -4.62 -22.08 0.05
CA GLY A 379 -5.74 -21.62 -0.78
C GLY A 379 -6.81 -20.86 -0.01
N TYR A 380 -7.94 -20.68 -0.68
CA TYR A 380 -9.15 -20.03 -0.13
C TYR A 380 -10.36 -20.88 -0.46
N VAL A 381 -11.25 -21.03 0.51
CA VAL A 381 -12.47 -21.83 0.39
C VAL A 381 -13.63 -21.09 1.05
N SER A 382 -14.85 -21.43 0.67
CA SER A 382 -16.02 -20.98 1.41
C SER A 382 -16.01 -21.57 2.82
N ILE A 383 -16.33 -20.76 3.83
CA ILE A 383 -16.51 -21.23 5.22
C ILE A 383 -17.52 -22.38 5.28
N ASN A 384 -18.53 -22.37 4.39
CA ASN A 384 -19.53 -23.39 4.31
C ASN A 384 -19.00 -24.77 3.86
N ASP A 385 -17.85 -24.78 3.19
CA ASP A 385 -17.20 -26.00 2.68
C ASP A 385 -16.13 -26.54 3.65
N LEU A 386 -15.87 -25.85 4.77
CA LEU A 386 -14.95 -26.34 5.79
C LEU A 386 -15.56 -27.49 6.59
N ASP A 387 -14.71 -28.46 6.95
CA ASP A 387 -15.06 -29.49 7.93
C ASP A 387 -15.39 -28.85 9.29
N ASP A 388 -16.40 -29.33 9.99
CA ASP A 388 -16.83 -28.79 11.29
C ASP A 388 -15.73 -28.84 12.36
N ASN A 389 -14.69 -29.67 12.18
CA ASN A 389 -13.52 -29.78 13.05
C ASN A 389 -12.32 -28.95 12.56
N ALA A 390 -12.48 -28.11 11.53
CA ALA A 390 -11.39 -27.29 11.03
C ALA A 390 -10.85 -26.35 12.14
N GLU A 391 -9.55 -26.14 12.15
CA GLU A 391 -8.86 -25.26 13.09
C GLU A 391 -9.44 -23.85 13.10
N PHE A 392 -9.95 -23.38 11.97
CA PHE A 392 -10.69 -22.13 11.85
C PHE A 392 -11.77 -22.00 12.93
N PHE A 393 -12.69 -22.97 13.05
CA PHE A 393 -13.79 -22.87 14.03
C PHE A 393 -13.30 -22.95 15.48
N THR A 394 -12.23 -23.72 15.73
CA THR A 394 -11.62 -23.79 17.07
C THR A 394 -10.98 -22.47 17.44
N TYR A 395 -10.29 -21.83 16.48
CA TYR A 395 -9.64 -20.54 16.68
C TYR A 395 -10.67 -19.42 16.88
N GLN A 396 -11.74 -19.39 16.08
CA GLN A 396 -12.86 -18.45 16.25
C GLN A 396 -13.44 -18.52 17.67
N LYS A 397 -13.64 -19.71 18.21
CA LYS A 397 -14.13 -19.89 19.59
C LYS A 397 -13.17 -19.35 20.67
N ILE A 398 -11.90 -19.23 20.36
CA ILE A 398 -10.89 -18.65 21.26
C ILE A 398 -10.86 -17.14 21.17
N VAL A 399 -10.75 -16.59 19.95
CA VAL A 399 -10.58 -15.14 19.76
C VAL A 399 -11.90 -14.38 19.85
N ASN A 400 -13.00 -14.96 19.38
CA ASN A 400 -14.34 -14.37 19.37
C ASN A 400 -15.29 -15.06 20.37
N VAL A 401 -14.76 -15.42 21.54
CA VAL A 401 -15.52 -16.17 22.56
C VAL A 401 -16.82 -15.51 22.98
N ASN A 402 -16.91 -14.21 22.85
CA ASN A 402 -18.11 -13.41 23.08
C ASN A 402 -18.22 -12.33 22.00
N GLU A 403 -19.17 -12.50 21.08
CA GLU A 403 -19.41 -11.59 19.96
C GLU A 403 -19.60 -10.13 20.42
N LYS A 404 -20.24 -9.91 21.57
CA LYS A 404 -20.44 -8.56 22.15
C LYS A 404 -19.13 -7.90 22.59
N MET A 405 -18.07 -8.68 22.79
CA MET A 405 -16.72 -8.16 23.12
C MET A 405 -15.81 -8.05 21.91
N THR A 406 -16.19 -8.61 20.77
CA THR A 406 -15.46 -8.43 19.51
C THR A 406 -15.51 -6.95 19.14
N PRO A 407 -14.37 -6.27 18.95
CA PRO A 407 -14.36 -4.80 18.81
C PRO A 407 -15.22 -4.27 17.67
N SER A 408 -15.19 -4.90 16.49
CA SER A 408 -16.03 -4.51 15.35
C SER A 408 -17.52 -4.65 15.66
N HIS A 409 -17.93 -5.71 16.38
CA HIS A 409 -19.32 -5.86 16.83
C HIS A 409 -19.69 -4.78 17.85
N SER A 410 -18.76 -4.40 18.74
CA SER A 410 -19.01 -3.30 19.69
C SER A 410 -19.22 -1.98 18.97
N VAL A 411 -18.53 -1.71 17.86
CA VAL A 411 -18.73 -0.53 17.01
C VAL A 411 -20.11 -0.58 16.34
N ILE A 412 -20.48 -1.74 15.78
CA ILE A 412 -21.81 -1.94 15.18
C ILE A 412 -22.94 -1.69 16.20
N ASP A 413 -22.86 -2.32 17.37
CA ASP A 413 -23.88 -2.20 18.41
C ASP A 413 -23.99 -0.74 18.87
N ALA A 414 -22.88 -0.06 19.12
CA ALA A 414 -22.87 1.35 19.51
C ALA A 414 -23.46 2.26 18.42
N HIS A 415 -23.21 1.98 17.15
CA HIS A 415 -23.78 2.74 16.03
C HIS A 415 -25.30 2.48 15.89
N ILE A 416 -25.76 1.23 16.05
CA ILE A 416 -27.19 0.88 16.08
C ILE A 416 -27.88 1.61 17.24
N ASP A 417 -27.28 1.64 18.42
CA ASP A 417 -27.84 2.33 19.59
C ASP A 417 -27.95 3.84 19.34
N LYS A 418 -26.95 4.45 18.70
CA LYS A 418 -26.96 5.88 18.31
C LYS A 418 -28.07 6.18 17.30
N GLU A 419 -28.21 5.38 16.26
CA GLU A 419 -29.19 5.57 15.19
C GLU A 419 -30.61 5.15 15.58
N GLY A 420 -30.76 4.32 16.61
CA GLY A 420 -32.04 3.74 17.01
C GLY A 420 -32.62 2.69 16.05
N LYS A 421 -31.82 2.28 15.07
CA LYS A 421 -32.16 1.26 14.06
C LYS A 421 -30.89 0.58 13.56
N ASP A 422 -31.03 -0.60 12.97
CA ASP A 422 -29.91 -1.25 12.28
C ASP A 422 -29.65 -0.55 10.93
N TYR A 423 -28.71 0.40 10.94
CA TYR A 423 -28.31 1.22 9.79
C TYR A 423 -27.77 0.39 8.63
N ARG A 424 -27.24 -0.80 8.89
CA ARG A 424 -26.72 -1.71 7.84
C ARG A 424 -27.81 -2.19 6.89
N TYR A 425 -29.10 -2.03 7.24
CA TYR A 425 -30.26 -2.40 6.39
C TYR A 425 -30.82 -1.22 5.59
N GLU A 426 -30.09 -0.14 5.50
CA GLU A 426 -30.50 0.97 4.65
C GLU A 426 -30.46 0.62 3.16
N ASN A 427 -31.54 0.97 2.47
CA ASN A 427 -31.66 0.88 1.02
C ASN A 427 -31.48 2.25 0.36
N SER A 428 -30.93 3.21 1.10
CA SER A 428 -30.69 4.57 0.59
C SER A 428 -29.59 4.54 -0.49
N PRO A 429 -29.80 5.29 -1.58
CA PRO A 429 -28.75 5.44 -2.57
C PRO A 429 -27.54 6.14 -1.94
N SER A 430 -26.34 5.84 -2.44
CA SER A 430 -25.12 6.54 -2.03
C SER A 430 -25.32 8.07 -2.06
N PRO A 431 -24.87 8.82 -1.05
CA PRO A 431 -24.90 10.29 -1.08
C PRO A 431 -24.06 10.85 -2.24
N VAL A 432 -23.05 10.10 -2.71
CA VAL A 432 -22.20 10.47 -3.86
C VAL A 432 -22.86 10.04 -5.16
N GLU A 433 -23.14 10.98 -6.05
CA GLU A 433 -23.93 10.76 -7.28
C GLU A 433 -23.30 9.70 -8.20
N SER A 434 -21.99 9.72 -8.41
CA SER A 434 -21.26 8.76 -9.25
C SER A 434 -21.33 7.31 -8.74
N LEU A 435 -21.62 7.10 -7.46
CA LEU A 435 -21.76 5.78 -6.83
C LEU A 435 -23.20 5.27 -6.81
N ARG A 436 -24.19 6.08 -7.23
CA ARG A 436 -25.64 5.73 -7.25
C ARG A 436 -26.02 4.70 -8.32
N SER A 437 -25.11 4.29 -9.17
CA SER A 437 -25.39 3.26 -10.20
C SER A 437 -25.76 1.89 -9.65
N ARG A 438 -25.58 1.67 -8.36
CA ARG A 438 -25.99 0.48 -7.67
C ARG A 438 -27.51 0.51 -7.41
N THR A 439 -28.21 -0.41 -8.05
CA THR A 439 -29.69 -0.53 -7.97
C THR A 439 -30.16 -1.64 -7.05
N LYS A 440 -29.22 -2.49 -6.58
CA LYS A 440 -29.52 -3.57 -5.62
C LYS A 440 -29.22 -3.09 -4.21
N ASP A 441 -30.02 -3.58 -3.31
CA ASP A 441 -29.96 -3.27 -1.91
C ASP A 441 -28.57 -3.60 -1.31
N ASN A 442 -28.05 -2.72 -0.45
CA ASN A 442 -26.80 -2.90 0.28
C ASN A 442 -26.86 -4.08 1.26
N THR A 443 -28.06 -4.60 1.55
CA THR A 443 -28.29 -5.63 2.53
C THR A 443 -27.84 -7.01 2.08
N THR A 444 -27.62 -7.25 0.78
CA THR A 444 -27.25 -8.56 0.26
C THR A 444 -25.76 -8.82 0.26
N LEU A 445 -24.92 -7.80 0.12
CA LEU A 445 -23.46 -7.98 0.04
C LEU A 445 -22.78 -8.08 1.40
N GLY A 446 -23.20 -7.31 2.37
CA GLY A 446 -22.60 -7.32 3.71
C GLY A 446 -23.23 -8.30 4.70
N ARG A 447 -24.21 -9.11 4.27
CA ARG A 447 -25.00 -9.96 5.15
C ARG A 447 -25.17 -11.33 4.60
N VAL A 448 -24.15 -12.08 4.74
CA VAL A 448 -24.20 -13.48 4.41
C VAL A 448 -24.88 -14.19 5.56
N LYS A 449 -26.22 -14.27 5.49
CA LYS A 449 -27.03 -15.06 6.43
C LYS A 449 -26.67 -16.54 6.44
N ASN A 450 -25.88 -17.00 5.49
CA ASN A 450 -25.62 -18.42 5.23
C ASN A 450 -24.14 -18.79 5.36
N CYS A 451 -23.25 -17.92 5.80
CA CYS A 451 -21.95 -18.36 6.29
C CYS A 451 -22.14 -19.07 7.64
N LYS A 452 -21.57 -20.27 7.79
CA LYS A 452 -21.63 -21.04 9.03
C LYS A 452 -21.14 -20.22 10.23
#